data_5ba1130356b2871104f219fd73657b9f
#
_entry.id   5ba1130356b2871104f219fd73657b9f
#
_cell.length_a   1.000
_cell.length_b   1.000
_cell.length_c   1.000
_cell.angle_alpha   90.00
_cell.angle_beta   90.00
_cell.angle_gamma   90.00
#
_symmetry.space_group_name_H-M   'P 1'
#
loop_
_entity.id
_entity.type
_entity.pdbx_description
1 polymer ?
#
loop_
_entity_poly.entity_id
_entity_poly.type
_entity_poly.pdbx_seq_one_letter_code
_entity_poly.pdbx_strand_id
1 'polypeptide(L)'
;MEDLILKQKAFFESGNTLDTRSRRAIVQILANTVKDVCGSDPFTDRFNSLAQYICKNLYKWTRTGRLRMLLSLFAKPAADGPVPLGTVLIDASGTDTPEPALTALAYALAAGNTAVVMIPDTPAGEKVHHIIDETFTEDFVATVPAGTADVSSADFVYKCGSSLSHHGREGFQAFSKMYSE
;
A
#
# COMPACT_ATOMS: atom_id res chain seq x y z
N MET A 1 14.98 6.21 12.58
CA MET A 1 14.05 5.23 11.99
C MET A 1 12.93 4.85 12.95
N GLU A 2 13.22 4.49 14.17
CA GLU A 2 12.20 4.21 15.20
C GLU A 2 11.16 5.36 15.30
N ASP A 3 11.61 6.59 15.30
CA ASP A 3 10.78 7.80 15.25
C ASP A 3 9.85 7.85 14.00
N LEU A 4 10.33 7.42 12.84
CA LEU A 4 9.55 7.41 11.61
C LEU A 4 8.39 6.40 11.69
N ILE A 5 8.69 5.19 12.13
CA ILE A 5 7.66 4.15 12.28
C ILE A 5 6.65 4.53 13.37
N LEU A 6 7.10 5.15 14.46
CA LEU A 6 6.19 5.67 15.49
C LEU A 6 5.26 6.77 14.95
N LYS A 7 5.76 7.68 14.12
CA LYS A 7 4.93 8.69 13.44
C LYS A 7 3.90 8.02 12.52
N GLN A 8 4.32 7.02 11.72
CA GLN A 8 3.41 6.30 10.84
C GLN A 8 2.36 5.49 11.60
N LYS A 9 2.72 4.87 12.73
CA LYS A 9 1.75 4.20 13.61
C LYS A 9 0.73 5.20 14.16
N ALA A 10 1.17 6.35 14.65
CA ALA A 10 0.27 7.40 15.12
C ALA A 10 -0.66 7.90 14.01
N PHE A 11 -0.15 8.09 12.78
CA PHE A 11 -0.96 8.46 11.62
C PHE A 11 -1.99 7.37 11.27
N PHE A 12 -1.58 6.11 11.29
CA PHE A 12 -2.48 4.98 11.07
C PHE A 12 -3.59 4.92 12.15
N GLU A 13 -3.24 5.04 13.43
CA GLU A 13 -4.17 5.02 14.56
C GLU A 13 -5.15 6.20 14.54
N SER A 14 -4.81 7.31 13.91
CA SER A 14 -5.73 8.45 13.71
C SER A 14 -6.94 8.13 12.82
N GLY A 15 -6.90 6.96 12.11
CA GLY A 15 -7.98 6.49 11.25
C GLY A 15 -8.05 7.18 9.87
N ASN A 16 -7.10 8.05 9.53
CA ASN A 16 -7.08 8.78 8.26
C ASN A 16 -6.99 7.86 7.03
N THR A 17 -6.54 6.62 7.19
CA THR A 17 -6.41 5.63 6.13
C THR A 17 -7.65 4.75 5.94
N LEU A 18 -8.68 4.87 6.79
CA LEU A 18 -9.80 3.91 6.82
C LEU A 18 -10.86 4.12 5.74
N ASP A 19 -11.05 5.37 5.26
CA ASP A 19 -12.07 5.66 4.27
C ASP A 19 -11.69 5.16 2.86
N THR A 20 -12.58 4.36 2.27
CA THR A 20 -12.36 3.76 0.94
C THR A 20 -12.26 4.80 -0.19
N ARG A 21 -12.92 5.97 -0.06
CA ARG A 21 -12.81 7.05 -1.05
C ARG A 21 -11.43 7.67 -1.00
N SER A 22 -10.92 7.92 0.19
CA SER A 22 -9.57 8.44 0.41
C SER A 22 -8.52 7.48 -0.12
N ARG A 23 -8.63 6.18 0.16
CA ARG A 23 -7.73 5.14 -0.39
C ARG A 23 -7.72 5.15 -1.92
N ARG A 24 -8.90 5.25 -2.55
CA ARG A 24 -9.01 5.34 -3.99
C ARG A 24 -8.33 6.59 -4.54
N ALA A 25 -8.55 7.76 -3.91
CA ALA A 25 -7.91 9.00 -4.31
C ALA A 25 -6.39 8.92 -4.20
N ILE A 26 -5.87 8.34 -3.12
CA ILE A 26 -4.43 8.13 -2.87
C ILE A 26 -3.80 7.27 -3.98
N VAL A 27 -4.41 6.15 -4.34
CA VAL A 27 -3.91 5.28 -5.43
C VAL A 27 -3.93 6.03 -6.78
N GLN A 28 -4.94 6.87 -7.02
CA GLN A 28 -5.03 7.66 -8.23
C GLN A 28 -3.97 8.78 -8.27
N ILE A 29 -3.70 9.44 -7.16
CA ILE A 29 -2.63 10.45 -7.05
C ILE A 29 -1.28 9.80 -7.32
N LEU A 30 -0.98 8.66 -6.70
CA LEU A 30 0.24 7.91 -6.96
C LEU A 30 0.39 7.58 -8.46
N ALA A 31 -0.68 7.12 -9.11
CA ALA A 31 -0.64 6.80 -10.54
C ALA A 31 -0.36 8.03 -11.42
N ASN A 32 -0.92 9.19 -11.06
CA ASN A 32 -0.66 10.43 -11.77
C ASN A 32 0.81 10.87 -11.60
N THR A 33 1.35 10.82 -10.38
CA THR A 33 2.77 11.15 -10.14
C THR A 33 3.72 10.19 -10.88
N VAL A 34 3.41 8.88 -10.89
CA VAL A 34 4.18 7.91 -11.71
C VAL A 34 4.19 8.30 -13.17
N LYS A 35 3.04 8.72 -13.71
CA LYS A 35 2.94 9.18 -15.09
C LYS A 35 3.74 10.44 -15.34
N ASP A 36 3.71 11.39 -14.44
CA ASP A 36 4.40 12.68 -14.57
C ASP A 36 5.94 12.50 -14.47
N VAL A 37 6.41 11.65 -13.56
CA VAL A 37 7.84 11.39 -13.33
C VAL A 37 8.44 10.43 -14.36
N CYS A 38 7.71 9.35 -14.72
CA CYS A 38 8.23 8.29 -15.61
C CYS A 38 7.87 8.52 -17.09
N GLY A 39 6.92 9.41 -17.40
CA GLY A 39 6.54 9.75 -18.76
C GLY A 39 6.11 8.54 -19.60
N SER A 40 6.77 8.33 -20.74
CA SER A 40 6.45 7.26 -21.70
C SER A 40 7.17 5.92 -21.42
N ASP A 41 7.66 5.69 -20.21
CA ASP A 41 8.22 4.39 -19.83
C ASP A 41 7.13 3.30 -19.96
N PRO A 42 7.40 2.13 -20.59
CA PRO A 42 6.44 1.04 -20.72
C PRO A 42 5.84 0.57 -19.38
N PHE A 43 6.54 0.76 -18.29
CA PHE A 43 6.05 0.53 -16.94
C PHE A 43 4.87 1.45 -16.59
N THR A 44 4.89 2.71 -17.01
CA THR A 44 3.87 3.72 -16.67
C THR A 44 2.46 3.27 -17.08
N ASP A 45 2.30 2.74 -18.29
CA ASP A 45 1.01 2.28 -18.79
C ASP A 45 0.49 1.05 -18.01
N ARG A 46 1.41 0.11 -17.67
CA ARG A 46 1.07 -1.06 -16.85
C ARG A 46 0.64 -0.64 -15.45
N PHE A 47 1.38 0.29 -14.84
CA PHE A 47 1.05 0.80 -13.50
C PHE A 47 -0.29 1.57 -13.48
N ASN A 48 -0.53 2.41 -14.46
CA ASN A 48 -1.82 3.11 -14.61
C ASN A 48 -3.00 2.14 -14.77
N SER A 49 -2.82 1.08 -15.56
CA SER A 49 -3.82 0.02 -15.72
C SER A 49 -4.09 -0.70 -14.41
N LEU A 50 -3.04 -1.00 -13.63
CA LEU A 50 -3.13 -1.59 -12.30
C LEU A 50 -3.88 -0.67 -11.33
N ALA A 51 -3.52 0.60 -11.28
CA ALA A 51 -4.16 1.59 -10.40
C ALA A 51 -5.65 1.75 -10.71
N GLN A 52 -6.02 1.81 -12.00
CA GLN A 52 -7.40 1.84 -12.42
C GLN A 52 -8.15 0.56 -12.01
N TYR A 53 -7.53 -0.60 -12.16
CA TYR A 53 -8.09 -1.87 -11.73
C TYR A 53 -8.34 -1.92 -10.22
N ILE A 54 -7.36 -1.48 -9.41
CA ILE A 54 -7.49 -1.36 -7.96
C ILE A 54 -8.65 -0.42 -7.63
N CYS A 55 -8.66 0.79 -8.18
CA CYS A 55 -9.70 1.80 -7.95
C CYS A 55 -11.11 1.31 -8.30
N LYS A 56 -11.25 0.54 -9.38
CA LYS A 56 -12.54 -0.03 -9.82
C LYS A 56 -13.05 -1.12 -8.87
N ASN A 57 -12.14 -1.90 -8.30
CA ASN A 57 -12.50 -3.06 -7.50
C ASN A 57 -12.46 -2.79 -5.99
N LEU A 58 -11.87 -1.69 -5.54
CA LEU A 58 -11.62 -1.41 -4.12
C LEU A 58 -12.90 -1.47 -3.28
N TYR A 59 -14.00 -0.90 -3.76
CA TYR A 59 -15.31 -1.01 -3.09
C TYR A 59 -15.80 -2.44 -2.94
N LYS A 60 -15.48 -3.29 -3.92
CA LYS A 60 -15.85 -4.70 -3.90
C LYS A 60 -15.03 -5.49 -2.87
N TRP A 61 -13.75 -5.12 -2.76
CA TRP A 61 -12.81 -5.79 -1.86
C TRP A 61 -13.00 -5.38 -0.39
N THR A 62 -13.37 -4.12 -0.16
CA THR A 62 -13.59 -3.58 1.20
C THR A 62 -15.00 -3.82 1.73
N ARG A 63 -15.93 -4.28 0.89
CA ARG A 63 -17.33 -4.41 1.25
C ARG A 63 -17.62 -5.73 1.95
N THR A 64 -18.07 -5.67 3.18
CA THR A 64 -18.80 -6.75 3.85
C THR A 64 -20.09 -7.08 3.11
N GLY A 65 -20.41 -8.35 2.97
CA GLY A 65 -21.59 -8.79 2.24
C GLY A 65 -22.87 -8.10 2.72
N ARG A 66 -23.69 -7.57 1.78
CA ARG A 66 -24.95 -6.84 2.08
C ARG A 66 -25.90 -7.63 3.00
N LEU A 67 -25.87 -8.95 2.93
CA LEU A 67 -26.72 -9.82 3.73
C LEU A 67 -26.34 -9.77 5.22
N ARG A 68 -25.05 -9.67 5.53
CA ARG A 68 -24.55 -9.56 6.92
C ARG A 68 -24.86 -8.18 7.52
N MET A 69 -24.91 -7.13 6.71
CA MET A 69 -25.30 -5.78 7.18
C MET A 69 -26.76 -5.76 7.66
N LEU A 70 -27.66 -6.49 7.03
CA LEU A 70 -29.04 -6.67 7.48
C LEU A 70 -29.15 -7.49 8.78
N LEU A 71 -28.29 -8.49 8.95
CA LEU A 71 -28.21 -9.31 10.16
C LEU A 71 -27.55 -8.57 11.32
N SER A 72 -26.66 -7.60 11.07
CA SER A 72 -26.00 -6.78 12.10
C SER A 72 -26.94 -5.80 12.78
N LEU A 73 -28.16 -5.58 12.27
CA LEU A 73 -29.22 -4.85 12.98
C LEU A 73 -29.68 -5.62 14.23
N PHE A 74 -29.39 -6.90 14.33
CA PHE A 74 -29.80 -7.79 15.42
C PHE A 74 -28.63 -8.45 16.18
N ALA A 75 -27.40 -8.26 15.74
CA ALA A 75 -26.19 -8.79 16.36
C ALA A 75 -25.12 -7.71 16.43
N LYS A 76 -24.20 -7.81 17.42
CA LYS A 76 -23.02 -6.92 17.49
C LYS A 76 -22.29 -6.94 16.13
N PRO A 77 -21.93 -5.74 15.59
CA PRO A 77 -21.21 -5.68 14.33
C PRO A 77 -19.86 -6.38 14.50
N ALA A 78 -19.76 -7.61 13.99
CA ALA A 78 -18.46 -8.18 13.74
C ALA A 78 -17.80 -7.36 12.63
N ALA A 79 -16.57 -6.91 12.85
CA ALA A 79 -15.80 -6.16 11.86
C ALA A 79 -15.35 -7.10 10.74
N ASP A 80 -16.27 -7.51 9.88
CA ASP A 80 -16.13 -8.60 8.88
C ASP A 80 -15.55 -8.12 7.55
N GLY A 81 -14.82 -7.02 7.52
CA GLY A 81 -14.12 -6.53 6.34
C GLY A 81 -12.62 -6.81 6.42
N PRO A 82 -11.90 -6.73 5.30
CA PRO A 82 -10.44 -6.76 5.32
C PRO A 82 -9.93 -5.58 6.14
N VAL A 83 -9.16 -5.89 7.17
CA VAL A 83 -8.57 -4.90 8.09
C VAL A 83 -7.14 -4.64 7.65
N PRO A 84 -6.71 -3.37 7.58
CA PRO A 84 -5.31 -3.02 7.32
C PRO A 84 -4.36 -3.71 8.31
N LEU A 85 -3.14 -3.99 7.87
CA LEU A 85 -2.11 -4.59 8.71
C LEU A 85 -1.49 -3.60 9.70
N GLY A 86 -1.53 -2.30 9.38
CA GLY A 86 -0.88 -1.24 10.13
C GLY A 86 0.22 -0.55 9.34
N THR A 87 1.42 -0.43 9.89
CA THR A 87 2.60 0.08 9.21
C THR A 87 3.34 -1.06 8.51
N VAL A 88 3.44 -0.96 7.18
CA VAL A 88 4.05 -1.99 6.32
C VAL A 88 5.45 -1.56 5.89
N LEU A 89 6.44 -2.42 6.08
CA LEU A 89 7.75 -2.29 5.46
C LEU A 89 7.77 -3.04 4.13
N ILE A 90 7.99 -2.31 3.03
CA ILE A 90 8.15 -2.88 1.68
C ILE A 90 9.64 -2.94 1.37
N ASP A 91 10.21 -4.13 1.40
CA ASP A 91 11.62 -4.36 1.07
C ASP A 91 11.79 -4.52 -0.45
N ALA A 92 12.21 -3.45 -1.10
CA ALA A 92 12.55 -3.40 -2.52
C ALA A 92 14.07 -3.36 -2.77
N SER A 93 14.88 -3.65 -1.75
CA SER A 93 16.35 -3.57 -1.83
C SER A 93 16.98 -4.44 -2.91
N GLY A 94 16.31 -5.52 -3.30
CA GLY A 94 16.78 -6.46 -4.36
C GLY A 94 16.14 -6.21 -5.73
N THR A 95 15.50 -5.05 -5.97
CA THR A 95 14.83 -4.79 -7.25
C THR A 95 15.65 -3.86 -8.15
N ASP A 96 15.71 -4.19 -9.45
CA ASP A 96 16.42 -3.40 -10.47
C ASP A 96 15.51 -2.38 -11.17
N THR A 97 14.19 -2.42 -10.89
CA THR A 97 13.19 -1.54 -11.49
C THR A 97 12.24 -1.00 -10.43
N PRO A 98 11.60 0.18 -10.66
CA PRO A 98 10.67 0.77 -9.71
C PRO A 98 9.32 0.01 -9.63
N GLU A 99 8.99 -0.81 -10.63
CA GLU A 99 7.68 -1.46 -10.77
C GLU A 99 7.28 -2.33 -9.57
N PRO A 100 8.12 -3.23 -9.02
CA PRO A 100 7.72 -4.07 -7.89
C PRO A 100 7.43 -3.28 -6.62
N ALA A 101 8.26 -2.26 -6.32
CA ALA A 101 8.07 -1.41 -5.15
C ALA A 101 6.78 -0.60 -5.21
N LEU A 102 6.53 0.06 -6.35
CA LEU A 102 5.34 0.89 -6.55
C LEU A 102 4.06 0.05 -6.65
N THR A 103 4.13 -1.15 -7.21
CA THR A 103 3.01 -2.11 -7.24
C THR A 103 2.63 -2.55 -5.82
N ALA A 104 3.61 -2.94 -5.01
CA ALA A 104 3.39 -3.31 -3.62
C ALA A 104 2.82 -2.14 -2.81
N LEU A 105 3.37 -0.93 -3.01
CA LEU A 105 2.88 0.29 -2.38
C LEU A 105 1.42 0.58 -2.75
N ALA A 106 1.04 0.48 -4.02
CA ALA A 106 -0.34 0.72 -4.45
C ALA A 106 -1.34 -0.22 -3.75
N TYR A 107 -0.99 -1.49 -3.58
CA TYR A 107 -1.82 -2.45 -2.84
C TYR A 107 -1.84 -2.18 -1.32
N ALA A 108 -0.70 -1.83 -0.72
CA ALA A 108 -0.61 -1.48 0.69
C ALA A 108 -1.52 -0.29 1.02
N LEU A 109 -1.46 0.78 0.21
CA LEU A 109 -2.29 1.96 0.35
C LEU A 109 -3.78 1.68 0.08
N ALA A 110 -4.09 0.86 -0.92
CA ALA A 110 -5.45 0.40 -1.19
C ALA A 110 -6.04 -0.38 -0.01
N ALA A 111 -5.23 -1.17 0.68
CA ALA A 111 -5.64 -1.88 1.89
C ALA A 111 -5.80 -0.96 3.12
N GLY A 112 -5.28 0.27 3.07
CA GLY A 112 -5.38 1.28 4.13
C GLY A 112 -4.22 1.29 5.11
N ASN A 113 -3.06 0.79 4.71
CA ASN A 113 -1.85 0.80 5.53
C ASN A 113 -1.08 2.11 5.35
N THR A 114 -0.20 2.43 6.29
CA THR A 114 0.95 3.29 6.09
C THR A 114 2.12 2.44 5.59
N ALA A 115 3.12 3.05 4.96
CA ALA A 115 4.21 2.27 4.39
C ALA A 115 5.59 2.93 4.53
N VAL A 116 6.60 2.12 4.82
CA VAL A 116 8.02 2.44 4.65
C VAL A 116 8.55 1.60 3.50
N VAL A 117 9.13 2.23 2.49
CA VAL A 117 9.70 1.54 1.34
C VAL A 117 11.22 1.54 1.44
N MET A 118 11.81 0.38 1.61
CA MET A 118 13.27 0.19 1.61
C MET A 118 13.74 0.07 0.16
N ILE A 119 14.52 1.05 -0.28
CA ILE A 119 14.96 1.19 -1.67
C ILE A 119 16.45 0.86 -1.84
N PRO A 120 16.85 0.28 -3.01
CA PRO A 120 18.26 0.11 -3.32
C PRO A 120 18.92 1.45 -3.66
N ASP A 121 20.26 1.51 -3.51
CA ASP A 121 21.08 2.63 -3.97
C ASP A 121 21.34 2.50 -5.49
N THR A 122 20.30 2.72 -6.27
CA THR A 122 20.29 2.59 -7.74
C THR A 122 19.37 3.65 -8.36
N PRO A 123 19.50 3.95 -9.67
CA PRO A 123 18.57 4.86 -10.35
C PRO A 123 17.10 4.46 -10.24
N ALA A 124 16.81 3.16 -10.07
CA ALA A 124 15.45 2.69 -9.81
C ALA A 124 14.97 3.08 -8.42
N GLY A 125 15.81 2.97 -7.41
CA GLY A 125 15.51 3.42 -6.05
C GLY A 125 15.35 4.93 -5.97
N GLU A 126 16.20 5.71 -6.65
CA GLU A 126 16.05 7.17 -6.73
C GLU A 126 14.72 7.59 -7.36
N LYS A 127 14.27 6.89 -8.42
CA LYS A 127 12.94 7.11 -9.01
C LYS A 127 11.81 6.85 -8.02
N VAL A 128 11.87 5.74 -7.29
CA VAL A 128 10.87 5.41 -6.26
C VAL A 128 10.84 6.48 -5.18
N HIS A 129 12.03 6.89 -4.70
CA HIS A 129 12.14 7.96 -3.71
C HIS A 129 11.49 9.25 -4.20
N HIS A 130 11.83 9.70 -5.39
CA HIS A 130 11.28 10.93 -5.97
C HIS A 130 9.76 10.88 -6.11
N ILE A 131 9.21 9.76 -6.60
CA ILE A 131 7.76 9.58 -6.71
C ILE A 131 7.07 9.65 -5.34
N ILE A 132 7.64 9.03 -4.32
CA ILE A 132 7.06 9.00 -2.97
C ILE A 132 7.14 10.38 -2.33
N ASP A 133 8.27 11.05 -2.43
CA ASP A 133 8.50 12.39 -1.86
C ASP A 133 7.59 13.46 -2.48
N GLU A 134 7.34 13.38 -3.79
CA GLU A 134 6.40 14.25 -4.50
C GLU A 134 4.92 13.96 -4.18
N THR A 135 4.63 12.77 -3.69
CA THR A 135 3.22 12.30 -3.54
C THR A 135 2.75 12.36 -2.09
N PHE A 136 3.62 12.05 -1.12
CA PHE A 136 3.23 11.76 0.25
C PHE A 136 4.07 12.50 1.28
N THR A 137 3.49 12.65 2.48
CA THR A 137 4.22 13.08 3.67
C THR A 137 4.86 11.87 4.37
N GLU A 138 5.99 12.07 5.06
CA GLU A 138 6.76 10.98 5.70
C GLU A 138 5.97 10.21 6.76
N ASP A 139 5.01 10.84 7.40
CA ASP A 139 4.14 10.21 8.39
C ASP A 139 3.14 9.22 7.78
N PHE A 140 2.93 9.29 6.46
CA PHE A 140 2.06 8.37 5.72
C PHE A 140 2.85 7.36 4.89
N VAL A 141 3.75 7.82 4.02
CA VAL A 141 4.63 6.96 3.22
C VAL A 141 6.03 7.56 3.21
N ALA A 142 7.04 6.76 3.51
CA ALA A 142 8.43 7.20 3.49
C ALA A 142 9.32 6.19 2.77
N THR A 143 10.49 6.65 2.30
CA THR A 143 11.55 5.80 1.78
C THR A 143 12.73 5.76 2.73
N VAL A 144 13.42 4.62 2.77
CA VAL A 144 14.65 4.44 3.53
C VAL A 144 15.67 3.66 2.69
N PRO A 145 16.99 3.94 2.84
CA PRO A 145 18.02 3.17 2.15
C PRO A 145 18.03 1.70 2.60
N ALA A 146 18.44 0.81 1.69
CA ALA A 146 18.62 -0.60 1.99
C ALA A 146 19.57 -0.81 3.18
N GLY A 147 19.22 -1.75 4.06
CA GLY A 147 20.00 -2.11 5.24
C GLY A 147 19.88 -1.18 6.44
N THR A 148 19.11 -0.09 6.36
CA THR A 148 18.93 0.85 7.48
C THR A 148 17.68 0.60 8.31
N ALA A 149 16.73 -0.22 7.81
CA ALA A 149 15.47 -0.48 8.47
C ALA A 149 15.63 -1.55 9.56
N ASP A 150 15.22 -1.23 10.78
CA ASP A 150 14.91 -2.24 11.79
C ASP A 150 13.57 -2.89 11.42
N VAL A 151 13.68 -4.08 10.84
CA VAL A 151 12.54 -4.88 10.36
C VAL A 151 11.57 -5.23 11.50
N SER A 152 12.05 -5.26 12.76
CA SER A 152 11.26 -5.66 13.93
C SER A 152 10.22 -4.63 14.35
N SER A 153 10.35 -3.39 13.91
CA SER A 153 9.47 -2.29 14.33
C SER A 153 8.21 -2.14 13.46
N ALA A 154 8.19 -2.71 12.23
CA ALA A 154 7.03 -2.72 11.36
C ALA A 154 6.02 -3.80 11.76
N ASP A 155 4.73 -3.54 11.52
CA ASP A 155 3.66 -4.51 11.81
C ASP A 155 3.64 -5.66 10.78
N PHE A 156 4.13 -5.40 9.57
CA PHE A 156 4.25 -6.39 8.50
C PHE A 156 5.41 -6.05 7.55
N VAL A 157 6.12 -7.08 7.06
CA VAL A 157 7.21 -6.95 6.09
C VAL A 157 6.86 -7.66 4.80
N TYR A 158 6.91 -6.93 3.69
CA TYR A 158 6.71 -7.46 2.35
C TYR A 158 8.01 -7.37 1.55
N LYS A 159 8.51 -8.49 1.04
CA LYS A 159 9.72 -8.53 0.18
C LYS A 159 9.33 -8.54 -1.30
N CYS A 160 9.78 -7.51 -2.03
CA CYS A 160 9.65 -7.46 -3.48
C CYS A 160 10.62 -8.49 -4.13
N GLY A 161 10.19 -9.12 -5.23
CA GLY A 161 11.04 -10.07 -5.96
C GLY A 161 10.91 -11.54 -5.57
N SER A 162 10.34 -11.90 -4.43
CA SER A 162 9.82 -13.25 -4.24
C SER A 162 8.57 -13.39 -5.11
N SER A 163 8.57 -14.25 -6.08
CA SER A 163 7.56 -14.64 -7.10
C SER A 163 6.06 -14.35 -6.85
N LEU A 164 5.75 -13.25 -6.20
CA LEU A 164 4.40 -12.77 -5.94
C LEU A 164 3.91 -11.99 -7.16
N SER A 165 3.58 -12.71 -8.22
CA SER A 165 2.67 -12.19 -9.25
C SER A 165 1.25 -12.08 -8.66
N HIS A 166 1.12 -11.38 -7.52
CA HIS A 166 -0.19 -11.13 -6.95
C HIS A 166 -0.88 -10.04 -7.77
N HIS A 167 -1.70 -10.51 -8.68
CA HIS A 167 -2.57 -9.63 -9.45
C HIS A 167 -3.96 -9.58 -8.81
N GLY A 168 -4.56 -8.41 -8.81
CA GLY A 168 -5.94 -8.26 -8.44
C GLY A 168 -6.22 -8.40 -6.93
N ARG A 169 -7.23 -9.22 -6.60
CA ARG A 169 -7.67 -9.39 -5.21
C ARG A 169 -6.59 -10.01 -4.31
N GLU A 170 -5.77 -10.87 -4.84
CA GLU A 170 -4.68 -11.51 -4.08
C GLU A 170 -3.63 -10.48 -3.62
N GLY A 171 -3.25 -9.53 -4.51
CA GLY A 171 -2.37 -8.43 -4.13
C GLY A 171 -2.95 -7.59 -2.99
N PHE A 172 -4.24 -7.28 -3.04
CA PHE A 172 -4.93 -6.58 -1.95
C PHE A 172 -4.96 -7.40 -0.65
N GLN A 173 -5.22 -8.71 -0.74
CA GLN A 173 -5.27 -9.62 0.41
C GLN A 173 -3.91 -9.80 1.07
N ALA A 174 -2.80 -9.70 0.32
CA ALA A 174 -1.44 -9.75 0.88
C ALA A 174 -1.19 -8.62 1.90
N PHE A 175 -1.91 -7.50 1.80
CA PHE A 175 -1.78 -6.34 2.67
C PHE A 175 -2.98 -6.11 3.60
N SER A 176 -3.82 -7.13 3.81
CA SER A 176 -4.97 -7.05 4.71
C SER A 176 -5.17 -8.34 5.49
N LYS A 177 -5.62 -8.22 6.74
CA LYS A 177 -6.07 -9.39 7.52
C LYS A 177 -7.52 -9.68 7.17
N MET A 178 -7.81 -10.94 6.84
CA MET A 178 -9.18 -11.44 6.80
C MET A 178 -9.46 -12.05 8.18
N TYR A 179 -10.41 -11.52 8.91
CA TYR A 179 -10.93 -12.25 10.07
C TYR A 179 -11.67 -13.48 9.54
N SER A 180 -11.03 -14.64 9.65
CA SER A 180 -11.73 -15.94 9.64
C SER A 180 -12.27 -16.18 11.04
N GLU A 181 -13.56 -16.46 11.14
CA GLU A 181 -14.17 -16.99 12.35
C GLU A 181 -13.48 -18.28 12.80
#